data_cf887f83430d1ddf301b49e4fcffd7d4
#
_entry.id   cf887f83430d1ddf301b49e4fcffd7d4
#
_cell.length_a   1.000
_cell.length_b   1.000
_cell.length_c   1.000
_cell.angle_alpha   90.00
_cell.angle_beta   90.00
_cell.angle_gamma   90.00
#
_symmetry.space_group_name_H-M   'P 1'
#
loop_
_entity.id
_entity.type
_entity.pdbx_description
1 polymer ?
#
loop_
_entity_poly.entity_id
_entity_poly.type
_entity_poly.pdbx_seq_one_letter_code
_entity_poly.pdbx_strand_id
1 'polypeptide(L)'
;MSGHNVILDVQNLQTYFPIQGGVVRKTVGYVHAVEDVSFQIREQETFGLVGESGCGKSTTGRTILRLIEPTSGHIYFDGQDLCALDKESMRQKRRDMQLVFQDPYASLNPRMTVRKLLEEPLKTHFSLSQAGMDEQVLWISQAVGLSPEQLERYPHQFSGGQRQRISIARALIT
;
A
#
# COMPACT_ATOMS: atom_id res chain seq x y z
N MET A 1 -14.16 28.61 -7.03
CA MET A 1 -14.40 27.14 -6.96
C MET A 1 -13.05 26.48 -7.25
N SER A 2 -12.29 26.11 -6.22
CA SER A 2 -11.04 25.40 -6.38
C SER A 2 -11.35 23.98 -6.87
N GLY A 3 -11.19 23.74 -8.16
CA GLY A 3 -11.32 22.41 -8.73
C GLY A 3 -10.19 21.54 -8.16
N HIS A 4 -10.52 20.63 -7.22
CA HIS A 4 -9.57 19.64 -6.77
C HIS A 4 -9.14 18.79 -7.97
N ASN A 5 -7.84 18.69 -8.19
CA ASN A 5 -7.26 17.91 -9.26
C ASN A 5 -7.53 16.41 -9.03
N VAL A 6 -7.75 15.63 -10.11
CA VAL A 6 -7.89 14.17 -10.01
C VAL A 6 -6.51 13.59 -9.74
N ILE A 7 -6.32 12.97 -8.58
CA ILE A 7 -5.04 12.34 -8.19
C ILE A 7 -4.97 10.89 -8.64
N LEU A 8 -6.10 10.17 -8.63
CA LEU A 8 -6.20 8.79 -9.10
C LEU A 8 -7.35 8.66 -10.08
N ASP A 9 -7.08 8.11 -11.26
CA ASP A 9 -8.09 7.78 -12.27
C ASP A 9 -7.92 6.32 -12.69
N VAL A 10 -8.92 5.50 -12.38
CA VAL A 10 -8.96 4.07 -12.71
C VAL A 10 -9.97 3.87 -13.83
N GLN A 11 -9.56 3.25 -14.93
CA GLN A 11 -10.37 3.10 -16.14
C GLN A 11 -10.43 1.63 -16.58
N ASN A 12 -11.64 1.07 -16.61
CA ASN A 12 -11.97 -0.28 -17.09
C ASN A 12 -11.05 -1.37 -16.51
N LEU A 13 -10.73 -1.24 -15.21
CA LEU A 13 -9.76 -2.11 -14.53
C LEU A 13 -10.31 -3.53 -14.44
N GLN A 14 -9.50 -4.49 -14.91
CA GLN A 14 -9.78 -5.93 -14.81
C GLN A 14 -8.60 -6.65 -14.17
N THR A 15 -8.90 -7.59 -13.28
CA THR A 15 -7.88 -8.46 -12.66
C THR A 15 -8.42 -9.87 -12.56
N TYR A 16 -7.81 -10.77 -13.32
CA TYR A 16 -8.18 -12.17 -13.41
C TYR A 16 -7.07 -13.07 -12.90
N PHE A 17 -7.44 -14.11 -12.18
CA PHE A 17 -6.52 -15.13 -11.70
C PHE A 17 -6.72 -16.42 -12.46
N PRO A 18 -5.67 -17.02 -13.07
CA PRO A 18 -5.82 -18.28 -13.79
C PRO A 18 -6.09 -19.44 -12.83
N ILE A 19 -7.10 -20.26 -13.16
CA ILE A 19 -7.37 -21.53 -12.51
C ILE A 19 -6.54 -22.58 -13.22
N GLN A 20 -5.62 -23.21 -12.48
CA GLN A 20 -4.78 -24.30 -13.01
C GLN A 20 -5.43 -25.64 -12.72
N GLY A 21 -5.53 -26.50 -13.73
CA GLY A 21 -6.10 -27.85 -13.62
C GLY A 21 -5.23 -28.91 -14.27
N GLY A 22 -5.46 -30.16 -13.88
CA GLY A 22 -4.77 -31.34 -14.42
C GLY A 22 -3.33 -31.52 -13.93
N VAL A 23 -2.73 -32.69 -14.25
CA VAL A 23 -1.36 -33.06 -13.86
C VAL A 23 -0.30 -32.14 -14.49
N VAL A 24 -0.59 -31.56 -15.65
CA VAL A 24 0.32 -30.68 -16.44
C VAL A 24 0.12 -29.19 -16.15
N ARG A 25 -0.70 -28.81 -15.15
CA ARG A 25 -1.01 -27.43 -14.74
C ARG A 25 -1.37 -26.52 -15.92
N LYS A 26 -2.36 -26.93 -16.72
CA LYS A 26 -2.91 -26.06 -17.77
C LYS A 26 -3.95 -25.11 -17.19
N THR A 27 -4.00 -23.87 -17.71
CA THR A 27 -5.09 -22.93 -17.38
C THR A 27 -6.39 -23.46 -17.93
N VAL A 28 -7.36 -23.76 -17.04
CA VAL A 28 -8.68 -24.31 -17.36
C VAL A 28 -9.81 -23.27 -17.23
N GLY A 29 -9.49 -22.06 -16.72
CA GLY A 29 -10.43 -20.96 -16.55
C GLY A 29 -9.80 -19.80 -15.80
N TYR A 30 -10.60 -18.78 -15.49
CA TYR A 30 -10.17 -17.60 -14.74
C TYR A 30 -11.16 -17.25 -13.65
N VAL A 31 -10.65 -16.79 -12.49
CA VAL A 31 -11.46 -16.11 -11.48
C VAL A 31 -11.40 -14.62 -11.81
N HIS A 32 -12.54 -14.03 -12.13
CA HIS A 32 -12.69 -12.60 -12.38
C HIS A 32 -12.81 -11.89 -11.03
N ALA A 33 -11.69 -11.48 -10.46
CA ALA A 33 -11.65 -10.85 -9.14
C ALA A 33 -11.98 -9.35 -9.17
N VAL A 34 -11.68 -8.68 -10.28
CA VAL A 34 -12.08 -7.30 -10.59
C VAL A 34 -12.55 -7.30 -12.03
N GLU A 35 -13.76 -6.77 -12.27
CA GLU A 35 -14.39 -6.76 -13.58
C GLU A 35 -14.85 -5.34 -13.90
N ASP A 36 -14.25 -4.72 -14.91
CA ASP A 36 -14.62 -3.44 -15.50
C ASP A 36 -14.89 -2.30 -14.48
N VAL A 37 -13.95 -2.11 -13.55
CA VAL A 37 -14.09 -1.09 -12.49
C VAL A 37 -13.47 0.22 -12.95
N SER A 38 -14.25 1.31 -12.88
CA SER A 38 -13.81 2.67 -13.19
C SER A 38 -14.25 3.65 -12.11
N PHE A 39 -13.34 4.51 -11.64
CA PHE A 39 -13.63 5.58 -10.70
C PHE A 39 -12.47 6.59 -10.65
N GLN A 40 -12.75 7.77 -10.08
CA GLN A 40 -11.75 8.81 -9.86
C GLN A 40 -11.72 9.21 -8.39
N ILE A 41 -10.53 9.57 -7.90
CA ILE A 41 -10.31 10.17 -6.58
C ILE A 41 -9.60 11.50 -6.78
N ARG A 42 -10.08 12.54 -6.10
CA ARG A 42 -9.49 13.88 -6.15
C ARG A 42 -8.54 14.10 -4.99
N GLU A 43 -7.69 15.09 -5.10
CA GLU A 43 -6.84 15.53 -3.99
C GLU A 43 -7.70 15.84 -2.75
N GLN A 44 -7.23 15.42 -1.58
CA GLN A 44 -7.88 15.60 -0.27
C GLN A 44 -9.26 14.93 -0.16
N GLU A 45 -9.62 14.04 -1.08
CA GLU A 45 -10.85 13.28 -1.02
C GLU A 45 -10.67 11.97 -0.24
N THR A 46 -11.69 11.60 0.54
CA THR A 46 -11.81 10.26 1.12
C THR A 46 -12.81 9.46 0.29
N PHE A 47 -12.32 8.45 -0.40
CA PHE A 47 -13.15 7.57 -1.24
C PHE A 47 -13.40 6.23 -0.54
N GLY A 48 -14.66 5.81 -0.41
CA GLY A 48 -15.06 4.56 0.20
C GLY A 48 -15.41 3.49 -0.84
N LEU A 49 -14.65 2.39 -0.89
CA LEU A 49 -14.97 1.22 -1.69
C LEU A 49 -15.71 0.20 -0.83
N VAL A 50 -17.01 0.01 -1.06
CA VAL A 50 -17.88 -0.87 -0.28
C VAL A 50 -18.37 -2.08 -1.10
N GLY A 51 -18.75 -3.14 -0.43
CA GLY A 51 -19.27 -4.37 -1.05
C GLY A 51 -19.12 -5.57 -0.12
N GLU A 52 -19.68 -6.71 -0.50
CA GLU A 52 -19.63 -7.96 0.27
C GLU A 52 -18.23 -8.52 0.43
N SER A 53 -18.06 -9.46 1.37
CA SER A 53 -16.78 -10.16 1.53
C SER A 53 -16.48 -10.97 0.26
N GLY A 54 -15.25 -10.86 -0.25
CA GLY A 54 -14.83 -11.57 -1.47
C GLY A 54 -15.15 -10.88 -2.80
N CYS A 55 -15.85 -9.73 -2.82
CA CYS A 55 -16.21 -9.03 -4.07
C CYS A 55 -15.06 -8.25 -4.76
N GLY A 56 -13.82 -8.48 -4.39
CA GLY A 56 -12.65 -7.90 -5.09
C GLY A 56 -12.07 -6.60 -4.52
N LYS A 57 -12.63 -5.98 -3.46
CA LYS A 57 -12.14 -4.70 -2.89
C LYS A 57 -10.63 -4.69 -2.61
N SER A 58 -10.14 -5.69 -1.90
CA SER A 58 -8.72 -5.79 -1.56
C SER A 58 -7.85 -6.08 -2.80
N THR A 59 -8.40 -6.78 -3.77
CA THR A 59 -7.74 -7.02 -5.06
C THR A 59 -7.62 -5.72 -5.84
N THR A 60 -8.69 -4.93 -5.92
CA THR A 60 -8.69 -3.60 -6.56
C THR A 60 -7.60 -2.72 -5.97
N GLY A 61 -7.55 -2.56 -4.63
CA GLY A 61 -6.52 -1.74 -3.98
C GLY A 61 -5.08 -2.24 -4.25
N ARG A 62 -4.86 -3.55 -4.25
CA ARG A 62 -3.55 -4.13 -4.57
C ARG A 62 -3.19 -3.98 -6.04
N THR A 63 -4.17 -4.05 -6.94
CA THR A 63 -3.95 -3.86 -8.37
C THR A 63 -3.61 -2.40 -8.67
N ILE A 64 -4.26 -1.42 -8.02
CA ILE A 64 -3.94 0.00 -8.16
C ILE A 64 -2.46 0.27 -7.81
N LEU A 65 -1.94 -0.36 -6.76
CA LEU A 65 -0.53 -0.27 -6.37
C LEU A 65 0.40 -1.17 -7.20
N ARG A 66 -0.13 -1.86 -8.21
CA ARG A 66 0.59 -2.88 -8.99
C ARG A 66 1.35 -3.89 -8.12
N LEU A 67 0.79 -4.24 -6.96
CA LEU A 67 1.19 -5.43 -6.19
C LEU A 67 0.61 -6.70 -6.82
N ILE A 68 -0.47 -6.55 -7.58
CA ILE A 68 -1.06 -7.51 -8.50
C ILE A 68 -1.11 -6.81 -9.85
N GLU A 69 -0.56 -7.43 -10.90
CA GLU A 69 -0.63 -6.85 -12.24
C GLU A 69 -2.07 -6.90 -12.78
N PRO A 70 -2.59 -5.81 -13.35
CA PRO A 70 -3.91 -5.82 -13.98
C PRO A 70 -3.90 -6.73 -15.21
N THR A 71 -5.03 -7.35 -15.50
CA THR A 71 -5.24 -8.09 -16.75
C THR A 71 -5.48 -7.12 -17.92
N SER A 72 -6.23 -6.05 -17.66
CA SER A 72 -6.48 -4.95 -18.60
C SER A 72 -6.96 -3.71 -17.86
N GLY A 73 -7.15 -2.61 -18.59
CA GLY A 73 -7.50 -1.30 -18.07
C GLY A 73 -6.28 -0.42 -17.79
N HIS A 74 -6.52 0.79 -17.32
CA HIS A 74 -5.50 1.79 -17.03
C HIS A 74 -5.65 2.34 -15.62
N ILE A 75 -4.53 2.73 -15.03
CA ILE A 75 -4.45 3.34 -13.70
C ILE A 75 -3.57 4.57 -13.82
N TYR A 76 -4.17 5.74 -13.78
CA TYR A 76 -3.43 7.00 -13.78
C TYR A 76 -3.31 7.52 -12.36
N PHE A 77 -2.10 7.78 -11.93
CA PHE A 77 -1.81 8.43 -10.66
C PHE A 77 -1.00 9.71 -10.93
N ASP A 78 -1.54 10.83 -10.49
CA ASP A 78 -0.98 12.15 -10.76
C ASP A 78 -0.70 12.36 -12.27
N GLY A 79 -1.68 11.97 -13.11
CA GLY A 79 -1.62 12.06 -14.57
C GLY A 79 -0.71 11.04 -15.26
N GLN A 80 0.00 10.18 -14.53
CA GLN A 80 0.91 9.19 -15.08
C GLN A 80 0.28 7.79 -15.11
N ASP A 81 0.26 7.13 -16.27
CA ASP A 81 -0.21 5.74 -16.39
C ASP A 81 0.75 4.78 -15.70
N LEU A 82 0.31 4.23 -14.57
CA LEU A 82 1.09 3.26 -13.79
C LEU A 82 1.30 1.95 -14.55
N CYS A 83 0.37 1.56 -15.44
CA CYS A 83 0.46 0.31 -16.18
C CYS A 83 1.61 0.35 -17.23
N ALA A 84 1.98 1.52 -17.68
CA ALA A 84 3.07 1.73 -18.64
C ALA A 84 4.46 1.81 -18.00
N LEU A 85 4.56 1.93 -16.66
CA LEU A 85 5.83 2.07 -15.96
C LEU A 85 6.60 0.76 -15.91
N ASP A 86 7.92 0.85 -16.07
CA ASP A 86 8.84 -0.23 -15.74
C ASP A 86 8.93 -0.46 -14.22
N LYS A 87 9.65 -1.53 -13.82
CA LYS A 87 9.75 -1.92 -12.41
C LYS A 87 10.42 -0.85 -11.54
N GLU A 88 11.45 -0.17 -12.07
CA GLU A 88 12.18 0.82 -11.29
C GLU A 88 11.38 2.10 -11.13
N SER A 89 10.77 2.60 -12.18
CA SER A 89 9.87 3.76 -12.15
C SER A 89 8.67 3.51 -11.23
N MET A 90 8.09 2.29 -11.28
CA MET A 90 7.02 1.90 -10.37
C MET A 90 7.48 1.82 -8.90
N ARG A 91 8.72 1.36 -8.64
CA ARG A 91 9.29 1.34 -7.29
C ARG A 91 9.41 2.76 -6.72
N GLN A 92 9.86 3.71 -7.54
CA GLN A 92 9.93 5.11 -7.15
C GLN A 92 8.54 5.71 -6.88
N LYS A 93 7.56 5.39 -7.76
CA LYS A 93 6.18 5.90 -7.62
C LYS A 93 5.46 5.36 -6.38
N ARG A 94 5.79 4.15 -5.92
CA ARG A 94 5.25 3.59 -4.68
C ARG A 94 5.61 4.37 -3.42
N ARG A 95 6.60 5.26 -3.46
CA ARG A 95 6.87 6.21 -2.37
C ARG A 95 5.66 7.12 -2.12
N ASP A 96 4.98 7.54 -3.19
CA ASP A 96 3.87 8.47 -3.16
C ASP A 96 2.52 7.76 -2.88
N MET A 97 2.50 6.43 -2.88
CA MET A 97 1.31 5.60 -2.71
C MET A 97 1.57 4.51 -1.66
N GLN A 98 0.90 4.58 -0.53
CA GLN A 98 1.12 3.65 0.57
C GLN A 98 -0.10 2.79 0.88
N LEU A 99 0.12 1.60 1.39
CA LEU A 99 -0.92 0.65 1.78
C LEU A 99 -0.81 0.32 3.26
N VAL A 100 -1.90 0.54 3.98
CA VAL A 100 -2.06 0.04 5.35
C VAL A 100 -2.94 -1.20 5.32
N PHE A 101 -2.40 -2.34 5.73
CA PHE A 101 -3.14 -3.59 5.75
C PHE A 101 -4.14 -3.63 6.91
N GLN A 102 -5.26 -4.32 6.67
CA GLN A 102 -6.30 -4.51 7.69
C GLN A 102 -5.82 -5.33 8.89
N ASP A 103 -4.94 -6.31 8.66
CA ASP A 103 -4.32 -7.10 9.73
C ASP A 103 -2.94 -6.54 10.09
N PRO A 104 -2.81 -5.83 11.24
CA PRO A 104 -1.54 -5.29 11.68
C PRO A 104 -0.56 -6.37 12.16
N TYR A 105 -1.03 -7.59 12.49
CA TYR A 105 -0.17 -8.70 12.89
C TYR A 105 0.64 -9.24 11.72
N ALA A 106 -0.01 -9.41 10.56
CA ALA A 106 0.65 -9.91 9.36
C ALA A 106 1.51 -8.84 8.67
N SER A 107 1.28 -7.54 8.96
CA SER A 107 1.94 -6.44 8.27
C SER A 107 3.29 -6.03 8.86
N LEU A 108 3.58 -6.39 10.10
CA LEU A 108 4.81 -6.01 10.81
C LEU A 108 5.73 -7.22 10.98
N ASN A 109 6.99 -7.11 10.55
CA ASN A 109 7.97 -8.17 10.77
C ASN A 109 8.24 -8.34 12.28
N PRO A 110 7.89 -9.49 12.89
CA PRO A 110 7.99 -9.69 14.34
C PRO A 110 9.43 -9.73 14.87
N ARG A 111 10.43 -9.84 13.97
CA ARG A 111 11.85 -9.89 14.30
C ARG A 111 12.55 -8.53 14.28
N MET A 112 11.82 -7.47 13.93
CA MET A 112 12.33 -6.10 13.88
C MET A 112 11.75 -5.28 15.02
N THR A 113 12.55 -4.39 15.61
CA THR A 113 12.04 -3.36 16.54
C THR A 113 11.20 -2.34 15.77
N VAL A 114 10.34 -1.60 16.47
CA VAL A 114 9.54 -0.52 15.87
C VAL A 114 10.42 0.49 15.16
N ARG A 115 11.56 0.88 15.76
CA ARG A 115 12.55 1.75 15.10
C ARG A 115 12.95 1.22 13.73
N LYS A 116 13.37 -0.05 13.65
CA LYS A 116 13.80 -0.66 12.38
C LYS A 116 12.69 -0.74 11.35
N LEU A 117 11.44 -0.98 11.79
CA LEU A 117 10.27 -0.99 10.91
C LEU A 117 9.98 0.39 10.30
N LEU A 118 10.23 1.47 11.04
CA LEU A 118 10.06 2.83 10.57
C LEU A 118 11.25 3.31 9.73
N GLU A 119 12.46 2.85 10.00
CA GLU A 119 13.65 3.17 9.20
C GLU A 119 13.67 2.46 7.84
N GLU A 120 13.03 1.30 7.71
CA GLU A 120 13.05 0.48 6.48
C GLU A 120 12.56 1.25 5.24
N PRO A 121 11.38 1.93 5.25
CA PRO A 121 10.95 2.75 4.11
C PRO A 121 11.89 3.93 3.84
N LEU A 122 12.43 4.58 4.88
CA LEU A 122 13.37 5.68 4.71
C LEU A 122 14.65 5.22 3.99
N LYS A 123 15.22 4.09 4.39
CA LYS A 123 16.41 3.49 3.74
C LYS A 123 16.13 3.06 2.31
N THR A 124 14.89 2.67 2.01
CA THR A 124 14.50 2.19 0.69
C THR A 124 14.31 3.34 -0.31
N HIS A 125 13.76 4.46 0.14
CA HIS A 125 13.30 5.54 -0.73
C HIS A 125 14.12 6.83 -0.64
N PHE A 126 14.92 7.00 0.43
CA PHE A 126 15.68 8.23 0.67
C PHE A 126 17.14 7.94 1.00
N SER A 127 18.00 8.91 0.70
CA SER A 127 19.41 8.89 1.07
C SER A 127 19.64 9.83 2.26
N LEU A 128 19.08 9.48 3.43
CA LEU A 128 19.21 10.27 4.65
C LEU A 128 20.44 9.86 5.47
N SER A 129 21.02 10.83 6.19
CA SER A 129 21.98 10.53 7.25
C SER A 129 21.29 9.83 8.43
N GLN A 130 22.05 9.16 9.30
CA GLN A 130 21.48 8.54 10.49
C GLN A 130 20.73 9.54 11.36
N ALA A 131 21.28 10.73 11.56
CA ALA A 131 20.61 11.81 12.31
C ALA A 131 19.28 12.24 11.67
N GLY A 132 19.22 12.35 10.34
CA GLY A 132 17.97 12.66 9.63
C GLY A 132 16.94 11.55 9.73
N MET A 133 17.37 10.28 9.69
CA MET A 133 16.45 9.14 9.93
C MET A 133 15.91 9.14 11.36
N ASP A 134 16.75 9.40 12.35
CA ASP A 134 16.35 9.45 13.75
C ASP A 134 15.33 10.58 14.01
N GLU A 135 15.51 11.73 13.38
CA GLU A 135 14.57 12.85 13.44
C GLU A 135 13.21 12.48 12.87
N GLN A 136 13.18 11.89 11.67
CA GLN A 136 11.93 11.46 11.02
C GLN A 136 11.21 10.36 11.83
N VAL A 137 11.95 9.37 12.34
CA VAL A 137 11.39 8.32 13.19
C VAL A 137 10.79 8.88 14.48
N LEU A 138 11.46 9.82 15.13
CA LEU A 138 10.94 10.47 16.33
C LEU A 138 9.69 11.29 16.03
N TRP A 139 9.72 12.09 14.96
CA TRP A 139 8.59 12.90 14.54
C TRP A 139 7.34 12.05 14.29
N ILE A 140 7.43 11.01 13.45
CA ILE A 140 6.28 10.19 13.12
C ILE A 140 5.79 9.37 14.33
N SER A 141 6.70 8.91 15.20
CA SER A 141 6.31 8.17 16.41
C SER A 141 5.46 9.03 17.34
N GLN A 142 5.83 10.29 17.53
CA GLN A 142 5.06 11.26 18.32
C GLN A 142 3.68 11.53 17.67
N ALA A 143 3.64 11.69 16.34
CA ALA A 143 2.38 11.94 15.60
C ALA A 143 1.35 10.82 15.79
N VAL A 144 1.80 9.55 15.94
CA VAL A 144 0.90 8.41 16.19
C VAL A 144 0.77 8.05 17.67
N GLY A 145 1.35 8.84 18.58
CA GLY A 145 1.23 8.66 20.04
C GLY A 145 2.07 7.49 20.58
N LEU A 146 3.25 7.25 20.02
CA LEU A 146 4.26 6.33 20.56
C LEU A 146 5.33 7.10 21.32
N SER A 147 5.77 6.57 22.47
CA SER A 147 6.91 7.15 23.21
C SER A 147 8.24 6.67 22.65
N PRO A 148 9.34 7.45 22.85
CA PRO A 148 10.68 7.05 22.37
C PRO A 148 11.14 5.69 22.90
N GLU A 149 10.79 5.32 24.13
CA GLU A 149 11.16 4.03 24.74
C GLU A 149 10.46 2.85 24.05
N GLN A 150 9.32 3.10 23.40
CA GLN A 150 8.58 2.08 22.66
C GLN A 150 9.23 1.74 21.30
N LEU A 151 10.11 2.59 20.78
CA LEU A 151 10.79 2.36 19.51
C LEU A 151 11.73 1.14 19.55
N GLU A 152 12.26 0.81 20.73
CA GLU A 152 13.16 -0.33 20.90
C GLU A 152 12.44 -1.66 21.18
N ARG A 153 11.10 -1.62 21.26
CA ARG A 153 10.27 -2.82 21.47
C ARG A 153 9.93 -3.52 20.16
N TYR A 154 9.57 -4.78 20.28
CA TYR A 154 9.11 -5.62 19.17
C TYR A 154 7.59 -5.59 19.02
N PRO A 155 7.02 -5.83 17.81
CA PRO A 155 5.57 -5.77 17.58
C PRO A 155 4.73 -6.63 18.53
N HIS A 156 5.22 -7.80 18.97
CA HIS A 156 4.49 -8.68 19.88
C HIS A 156 4.29 -8.09 21.28
N GLN A 157 5.02 -7.04 21.65
CA GLN A 157 4.93 -6.34 22.95
C GLN A 157 3.87 -5.21 22.95
N PHE A 158 3.10 -5.07 21.85
CA PHE A 158 2.10 -4.02 21.68
C PHE A 158 0.68 -4.60 21.56
N SER A 159 -0.31 -3.82 21.97
CA SER A 159 -1.72 -4.13 21.73
C SER A 159 -2.05 -4.04 20.22
N GLY A 160 -3.18 -4.62 19.79
CA GLY A 160 -3.64 -4.55 18.40
C GLY A 160 -3.76 -3.12 17.89
N GLY A 161 -4.35 -2.21 18.68
CA GLY A 161 -4.48 -0.80 18.32
C GLY A 161 -3.14 -0.06 18.21
N GLN A 162 -2.16 -0.39 19.08
CA GLN A 162 -0.81 0.16 18.98
C GLN A 162 -0.08 -0.35 17.72
N ARG A 163 -0.21 -1.62 17.36
CA ARG A 163 0.33 -2.17 16.11
C ARG A 163 -0.28 -1.50 14.88
N GLN A 164 -1.58 -1.20 14.93
CA GLN A 164 -2.22 -0.44 13.86
C GLN A 164 -1.59 0.95 13.70
N ARG A 165 -1.33 1.66 14.81
CA ARG A 165 -0.63 2.95 14.78
C ARG A 165 0.79 2.83 14.20
N ILE A 166 1.54 1.77 14.54
CA ILE A 166 2.86 1.51 13.96
C ILE A 166 2.76 1.27 12.44
N SER A 167 1.75 0.51 11.98
CA SER A 167 1.53 0.28 10.55
C SER A 167 1.19 1.57 9.80
N ILE A 168 0.38 2.45 10.42
CA ILE A 168 0.06 3.78 9.87
C ILE A 168 1.32 4.65 9.84
N ALA A 169 2.10 4.69 10.94
CA ALA A 169 3.35 5.45 10.99
C ALA A 169 4.33 5.02 9.89
N ARG A 170 4.46 3.70 9.66
CA ARG A 170 5.31 3.14 8.59
C ARG A 170 4.86 3.57 7.19
N ALA A 171 3.56 3.74 6.97
CA ALA A 171 3.02 4.20 5.69
C ALA A 171 3.17 5.72 5.50
N LEU A 172 3.15 6.50 6.56
CA LEU A 172 3.18 7.97 6.51
C LEU A 172 4.61 8.57 6.57
N ILE A 173 5.62 7.75 6.83
CA ILE A 173 7.00 8.24 7.02
C ILE A 173 7.72 8.54 5.69
N THR A 174 7.12 8.16 4.55
CA THR A 174 7.64 8.41 3.19
C THR A 174 6.98 9.66 2.52
#